data_1f4da9480d4213ddc6c2630c1ced2692
#
_entry.id   1f4da9480d4213ddc6c2630c1ced2692
#
_cell.length_a   1.000
_cell.length_b   1.000
_cell.length_c   1.000
_cell.angle_alpha   90.00
_cell.angle_beta   90.00
_cell.angle_gamma   90.00
#
_symmetry.space_group_name_H-M   'P 1'
#
loop_
_entity.id
_entity.type
_entity.pdbx_description
1 polymer ?
#
loop_
_entity_poly.entity_id
_entity_poly.type
_entity_poly.pdbx_seq_one_letter_code
_entity_poly.pdbx_strand_id
1 'polypeptide(L)'
;MNVKMLHHVCIQTEKYEESLKFYTEILEFELVKTAVNFHKRDFNTWLRLGTFMIELQTAKKGDKLKDWSSLNEGIVHMCFLVDSVQVEFEKIEKLGYTNFKIKNGEKIYKVEDGYLFKIKAPEGTEIEIRDMLI
;
A
#
# COMPACT_ATOMS: atom_id res chain seq x y z
N MET A 1 -5.58 -6.89 -26.62
CA MET A 1 -5.57 -7.63 -25.33
C MET A 1 -6.98 -7.69 -24.79
N ASN A 2 -7.50 -8.87 -24.43
CA ASN A 2 -8.83 -9.01 -23.84
C ASN A 2 -8.68 -9.15 -22.30
N VAL A 3 -8.56 -8.01 -21.62
CA VAL A 3 -8.34 -7.95 -20.17
C VAL A 3 -9.68 -8.09 -19.45
N LYS A 4 -9.79 -9.04 -18.54
CA LYS A 4 -10.99 -9.24 -17.70
C LYS A 4 -11.00 -8.32 -16.47
N MET A 5 -9.84 -8.12 -15.84
CA MET A 5 -9.71 -7.29 -14.64
C MET A 5 -8.22 -7.03 -14.34
N LEU A 6 -7.94 -6.02 -13.54
CA LEU A 6 -6.65 -5.93 -12.86
C LEU A 6 -6.64 -6.95 -11.71
N HIS A 7 -5.84 -8.00 -11.83
CA HIS A 7 -5.86 -9.10 -10.85
C HIS A 7 -5.13 -8.71 -9.56
N HIS A 8 -3.91 -8.22 -9.64
CA HIS A 8 -3.13 -7.84 -8.46
C HIS A 8 -1.99 -6.87 -8.80
N VAL A 9 -1.44 -6.28 -7.75
CA VAL A 9 -0.15 -5.60 -7.74
C VAL A 9 0.80 -6.40 -6.87
N CYS A 10 2.03 -6.63 -7.34
CA CYS A 10 3.06 -7.30 -6.56
C CYS A 10 3.94 -6.28 -5.86
N ILE A 11 4.13 -6.47 -4.55
CA ILE A 11 4.96 -5.63 -3.68
C ILE A 11 6.04 -6.50 -3.05
N GLN A 12 7.30 -6.08 -3.18
CA GLN A 12 8.42 -6.71 -2.50
C GLN A 12 8.81 -5.93 -1.25
N THR A 13 9.19 -6.64 -0.20
CA THR A 13 9.63 -6.04 1.06
C THR A 13 10.75 -6.84 1.71
N GLU A 14 11.70 -6.15 2.35
CA GLU A 14 12.64 -6.75 3.32
C GLU A 14 12.11 -6.67 4.76
N LYS A 15 10.96 -5.99 4.97
CA LYS A 15 10.28 -5.80 6.26
C LYS A 15 8.95 -6.54 6.28
N TYR A 16 8.98 -7.84 6.03
CA TYR A 16 7.78 -8.63 5.76
C TYR A 16 6.71 -8.51 6.84
N GLU A 17 7.08 -8.73 8.11
CA GLU A 17 6.13 -8.69 9.23
C GLU A 17 5.51 -7.30 9.42
N GLU A 18 6.32 -6.25 9.29
CA GLU A 18 5.85 -4.86 9.40
C GLU A 18 4.93 -4.51 8.23
N SER A 19 5.28 -4.90 6.99
CA SER A 19 4.46 -4.66 5.81
C SER A 19 3.15 -5.45 5.88
N LEU A 20 3.20 -6.72 6.29
CA LEU A 20 2.01 -7.54 6.47
C LEU A 20 1.05 -6.90 7.48
N LYS A 21 1.57 -6.48 8.63
CA LYS A 21 0.80 -5.80 9.66
C LYS A 21 0.19 -4.49 9.15
N PHE A 22 0.95 -3.69 8.40
CA PHE A 22 0.46 -2.46 7.80
C PHE A 22 -0.73 -2.70 6.87
N TYR A 23 -0.61 -3.65 5.93
CA TYR A 23 -1.70 -3.93 4.99
C TYR A 23 -2.92 -4.54 5.68
N THR A 24 -2.74 -5.40 6.68
CA THR A 24 -3.86 -6.07 7.34
C THR A 24 -4.51 -5.24 8.45
N GLU A 25 -3.73 -4.54 9.28
CA GLU A 25 -4.28 -3.82 10.44
C GLU A 25 -4.59 -2.34 10.16
N ILE A 26 -3.78 -1.69 9.29
CA ILE A 26 -3.98 -0.27 8.97
C ILE A 26 -4.89 -0.09 7.76
N LEU A 27 -4.67 -0.87 6.68
CA LEU A 27 -5.46 -0.79 5.45
C LEU A 27 -6.56 -1.86 5.36
N GLU A 28 -6.71 -2.71 6.38
CA GLU A 28 -7.79 -3.69 6.50
C GLU A 28 -7.86 -4.73 5.36
N PHE A 29 -6.71 -5.04 4.74
CA PHE A 29 -6.67 -6.15 3.80
C PHE A 29 -6.86 -7.49 4.52
N GLU A 30 -7.69 -8.34 3.95
CA GLU A 30 -7.84 -9.73 4.38
C GLU A 30 -6.62 -10.55 3.93
N LEU A 31 -6.01 -11.30 4.85
CA LEU A 31 -5.01 -12.30 4.51
C LEU A 31 -5.71 -13.52 3.92
N VAL A 32 -5.44 -13.80 2.64
CA VAL A 32 -6.06 -14.93 1.92
C VAL A 32 -5.21 -16.18 2.03
N LYS A 33 -3.91 -16.07 1.80
CA LYS A 33 -2.99 -17.22 1.78
C LYS A 33 -1.54 -16.77 1.91
N THR A 34 -0.75 -17.53 2.66
CA THR A 34 0.71 -17.41 2.68
C THR A 34 1.35 -18.70 2.25
N ALA A 35 2.27 -18.62 1.29
CA ALA A 35 3.16 -19.69 0.90
C ALA A 35 4.57 -19.42 1.45
N VAL A 36 5.18 -20.43 2.06
CA VAL A 36 6.53 -20.37 2.63
C VAL A 36 7.50 -21.06 1.68
N ASN A 37 8.71 -20.54 1.55
CA ASN A 37 9.74 -21.07 0.63
C ASN A 37 9.29 -21.17 -0.83
N PHE A 38 8.51 -20.22 -1.29
CA PHE A 38 7.93 -20.19 -2.63
C PHE A 38 8.85 -19.47 -3.61
N HIS A 39 9.25 -20.14 -4.69
CA HIS A 39 10.15 -19.58 -5.73
C HIS A 39 11.41 -18.89 -5.15
N LYS A 40 12.08 -19.54 -4.22
CA LYS A 40 13.28 -19.02 -3.50
C LYS A 40 13.00 -17.77 -2.63
N ARG A 41 11.75 -17.50 -2.27
CA ARG A 41 11.34 -16.45 -1.33
C ARG A 41 10.94 -17.08 -0.01
N ASP A 42 11.23 -16.42 1.09
CA ASP A 42 10.79 -16.92 2.40
C ASP A 42 9.28 -16.88 2.54
N PHE A 43 8.65 -15.79 2.06
CA PHE A 43 7.20 -15.61 2.09
C PHE A 43 6.66 -15.08 0.78
N ASN A 44 5.47 -15.54 0.41
CA ASN A 44 4.62 -15.02 -0.66
C ASN A 44 3.17 -15.04 -0.17
N THR A 45 2.60 -13.87 0.06
CA THR A 45 1.31 -13.69 0.72
C THR A 45 0.32 -12.96 -0.19
N TRP A 46 -0.86 -13.53 -0.32
CA TRP A 46 -1.99 -12.92 -1.01
C TRP A 46 -2.86 -12.18 -0.01
N LEU A 47 -3.07 -10.90 -0.27
CA LEU A 47 -3.92 -10.00 0.49
C LEU A 47 -5.05 -9.49 -0.39
N ARG A 48 -6.25 -9.28 0.17
CA ARG A 48 -7.43 -8.85 -0.57
C ARG A 48 -8.15 -7.70 0.12
N LEU A 49 -8.56 -6.71 -0.66
CA LEU A 49 -9.45 -5.64 -0.24
C LEU A 49 -10.54 -5.47 -1.31
N GLY A 50 -11.77 -5.91 -1.00
CA GLY A 50 -12.82 -6.01 -2.02
C GLY A 50 -12.41 -6.92 -3.18
N THR A 51 -12.36 -6.38 -4.38
CA THR A 51 -11.91 -7.09 -5.60
C THR A 51 -10.43 -6.89 -5.92
N PHE A 52 -9.74 -6.01 -5.19
CA PHE A 52 -8.33 -5.71 -5.39
C PHE A 52 -7.44 -6.65 -4.58
N MET A 53 -6.34 -7.09 -5.18
CA MET A 53 -5.40 -7.97 -4.52
C MET A 53 -3.97 -7.41 -4.54
N ILE A 54 -3.24 -7.70 -3.49
CA ILE A 54 -1.80 -7.51 -3.39
C ILE A 54 -1.13 -8.88 -3.23
N GLU A 55 -0.06 -9.10 -3.99
CA GLU A 55 0.90 -10.16 -3.76
C GLU A 55 2.08 -9.57 -3.00
N LEU A 56 2.11 -9.77 -1.68
CA LEU A 56 3.21 -9.30 -0.81
C LEU A 56 4.27 -10.39 -0.69
N GLN A 57 5.50 -10.09 -1.09
CA GLN A 57 6.56 -11.09 -1.09
C GLN A 57 7.89 -10.55 -0.58
N THR A 58 8.71 -11.45 -0.01
CA THR A 58 10.09 -11.16 0.34
C THR A 58 10.98 -11.16 -0.92
N ALA A 59 12.19 -10.63 -0.83
CA ALA A 59 13.21 -10.81 -1.85
C ALA A 59 13.49 -12.31 -2.10
N LYS A 60 14.01 -12.65 -3.26
CA LYS A 60 14.59 -13.99 -3.47
C LYS A 60 15.83 -14.14 -2.61
N LYS A 61 16.07 -15.36 -2.11
CA LYS A 61 17.29 -15.67 -1.34
C LYS A 61 18.54 -15.30 -2.15
N GLY A 62 19.38 -14.47 -1.53
CA GLY A 62 20.60 -13.94 -2.17
C GLY A 62 20.42 -12.57 -2.82
N ASP A 63 19.20 -12.12 -3.07
CA ASP A 63 18.94 -10.78 -3.60
C ASP A 63 18.80 -9.78 -2.46
N LYS A 64 19.21 -8.53 -2.71
CA LYS A 64 18.97 -7.39 -1.83
C LYS A 64 18.12 -6.36 -2.56
N LEU A 65 16.99 -5.99 -1.97
CA LEU A 65 16.12 -4.97 -2.53
C LEU A 65 16.76 -3.59 -2.36
N LYS A 66 16.50 -2.71 -3.34
CA LYS A 66 16.81 -1.29 -3.22
C LYS A 66 15.65 -0.58 -2.52
N ASP A 67 15.98 0.48 -1.80
CA ASP A 67 14.96 1.33 -1.18
C ASP A 67 14.02 1.90 -2.25
N TRP A 68 12.75 2.00 -1.89
CA TRP A 68 11.76 2.64 -2.75
C TRP A 68 12.11 4.12 -2.96
N SER A 69 11.92 4.61 -4.18
CA SER A 69 12.12 6.01 -4.53
C SER A 69 11.08 6.49 -5.53
N SER A 70 10.49 7.65 -5.26
CA SER A 70 9.60 8.34 -6.21
C SER A 70 10.32 8.91 -7.43
N LEU A 71 11.65 8.86 -7.45
CA LEU A 71 12.48 9.28 -8.59
C LEU A 71 12.73 8.16 -9.60
N ASN A 72 12.27 6.96 -9.32
CA ASN A 72 12.34 5.85 -10.27
C ASN A 72 11.18 5.95 -11.27
N GLU A 73 11.46 5.59 -12.52
CA GLU A 73 10.38 5.41 -13.51
C GLU A 73 9.49 4.24 -13.12
N GLY A 74 8.18 4.37 -13.35
CA GLY A 74 7.19 3.33 -13.11
C GLY A 74 6.08 3.75 -12.14
N ILE A 75 5.52 2.79 -11.40
CA ILE A 75 4.43 3.04 -10.45
C ILE A 75 4.97 3.84 -9.26
N VAL A 76 4.39 5.03 -9.03
CA VAL A 76 4.76 5.92 -7.92
C VAL A 76 3.91 5.66 -6.68
N HIS A 77 2.60 5.45 -6.85
CA HIS A 77 1.69 5.16 -5.74
C HIS A 77 0.50 4.31 -6.20
N MET A 78 -0.19 3.73 -5.23
CA MET A 78 -1.54 3.20 -5.39
C MET A 78 -2.51 4.19 -4.76
N CYS A 79 -3.73 4.30 -5.33
CA CYS A 79 -4.75 5.19 -4.82
C CYS A 79 -6.03 4.42 -4.51
N PHE A 80 -6.61 4.67 -3.32
CA PHE A 80 -7.91 4.17 -2.92
C PHE A 80 -8.91 5.31 -2.82
N LEU A 81 -10.08 5.11 -3.43
CA LEU A 81 -11.21 6.01 -3.31
C LEU A 81 -12.01 5.64 -2.06
N VAL A 82 -12.33 6.63 -1.24
CA VAL A 82 -13.13 6.49 -0.02
C VAL A 82 -14.27 7.51 -0.01
N ASP A 83 -15.27 7.28 0.84
CA ASP A 83 -16.38 8.22 0.99
C ASP A 83 -15.96 9.50 1.75
N SER A 84 -15.00 9.38 2.68
CA SER A 84 -14.51 10.50 3.48
C SER A 84 -13.04 10.32 3.84
N VAL A 85 -12.21 11.16 3.30
CA VAL A 85 -10.79 11.25 3.62
C VAL A 85 -10.55 11.52 5.10
N GLN A 86 -11.35 12.42 5.70
CA GLN A 86 -11.23 12.78 7.11
C GLN A 86 -11.47 11.58 8.03
N VAL A 87 -12.51 10.79 7.76
CA VAL A 87 -12.84 9.61 8.56
C VAL A 87 -11.73 8.56 8.50
N GLU A 88 -11.21 8.28 7.32
CA GLU A 88 -10.13 7.29 7.16
C GLU A 88 -8.82 7.78 7.77
N PHE A 89 -8.53 9.07 7.66
CA PHE A 89 -7.36 9.67 8.29
C PHE A 89 -7.39 9.52 9.83
N GLU A 90 -8.51 9.92 10.47
CA GLU A 90 -8.68 9.81 11.91
C GLU A 90 -8.60 8.37 12.42
N LYS A 91 -9.16 7.42 11.65
CA LYS A 91 -9.08 5.99 11.92
C LYS A 91 -7.63 5.49 11.94
N ILE A 92 -6.85 5.84 10.92
CA ILE A 92 -5.45 5.47 10.81
C ILE A 92 -4.60 6.13 11.91
N GLU A 93 -4.84 7.41 12.20
CA GLU A 93 -4.17 8.14 13.30
C GLU A 93 -4.46 7.50 14.66
N LYS A 94 -5.70 7.12 14.91
CA LYS A 94 -6.13 6.43 16.12
C LYS A 94 -5.48 5.06 16.32
N LEU A 95 -5.16 4.37 15.22
CA LEU A 95 -4.39 3.12 15.24
C LEU A 95 -2.89 3.34 15.53
N GLY A 96 -2.45 4.60 15.66
CA GLY A 96 -1.07 4.96 15.99
C GLY A 96 -0.12 4.98 14.78
N TYR A 97 -0.63 4.90 13.56
CA TYR A 97 0.22 5.00 12.37
C TYR A 97 0.47 6.47 12.03
N THR A 98 1.74 6.86 11.88
CA THR A 98 2.14 8.27 11.77
C THR A 98 2.93 8.62 10.52
N ASN A 99 3.23 7.65 9.65
CA ASN A 99 4.07 7.86 8.47
C ASN A 99 3.28 8.51 7.30
N PHE A 100 2.73 9.70 7.56
CA PHE A 100 2.02 10.50 6.58
C PHE A 100 2.97 11.36 5.76
N LYS A 101 2.67 11.55 4.47
CA LYS A 101 3.33 12.52 3.64
C LYS A 101 2.75 13.92 3.92
N ILE A 102 3.61 14.85 4.28
CA ILE A 102 3.23 16.23 4.57
C ILE A 102 3.46 17.10 3.33
N LYS A 103 2.48 17.90 2.97
CA LYS A 103 2.54 18.89 1.90
C LYS A 103 2.13 20.25 2.45
N ASN A 104 3.02 21.25 2.36
CA ASN A 104 2.79 22.60 2.89
C ASN A 104 2.37 22.64 4.37
N GLY A 105 2.91 21.73 5.19
CA GLY A 105 2.57 21.61 6.61
C GLY A 105 1.31 20.81 6.91
N GLU A 106 0.57 20.39 5.89
CA GLU A 106 -0.71 19.67 6.04
C GLU A 106 -0.55 18.18 5.71
N LYS A 107 -1.24 17.33 6.50
CA LYS A 107 -1.36 15.89 6.24
C LYS A 107 -2.49 15.59 5.26
N ILE A 108 -3.63 16.28 5.41
CA ILE A 108 -4.75 16.24 4.45
C ILE A 108 -4.69 17.52 3.65
N TYR A 109 -4.78 17.43 2.35
CA TYR A 109 -4.74 18.61 1.49
C TYR A 109 -5.74 18.52 0.34
N LYS A 110 -6.21 19.69 -0.08
CA LYS A 110 -7.15 19.82 -1.19
C LYS A 110 -6.46 19.62 -2.53
N VAL A 111 -7.09 18.86 -3.41
CA VAL A 111 -6.69 18.69 -4.81
C VAL A 111 -7.96 18.80 -5.67
N GLU A 112 -7.99 19.81 -6.54
CA GLU A 112 -9.18 20.14 -7.33
C GLU A 112 -10.42 20.31 -6.43
N ASP A 113 -11.45 19.49 -6.60
CA ASP A 113 -12.69 19.60 -5.83
C ASP A 113 -12.79 18.63 -4.64
N GLY A 114 -11.75 17.84 -4.39
CA GLY A 114 -11.70 16.86 -3.32
C GLY A 114 -10.52 17.01 -2.38
N TYR A 115 -10.39 16.06 -1.49
CA TYR A 115 -9.29 15.97 -0.55
C TYR A 115 -8.55 14.65 -0.69
N LEU A 116 -7.31 14.65 -0.27
CA LEU A 116 -6.51 13.42 -0.16
C LEU A 116 -5.48 13.53 0.97
N PHE A 117 -5.01 12.38 1.39
CA PHE A 117 -3.75 12.24 2.11
C PHE A 117 -2.93 11.08 1.53
N LYS A 118 -1.65 11.06 1.85
CA LYS A 118 -0.76 9.95 1.49
C LYS A 118 -0.07 9.42 2.72
N ILE A 119 0.06 8.09 2.79
CA ILE A 119 0.85 7.39 3.79
C ILE A 119 1.89 6.53 3.08
N LYS A 120 2.96 6.21 3.80
CA LYS A 120 4.00 5.29 3.32
C LYS A 120 3.92 3.99 4.08
N ALA A 121 3.85 2.89 3.36
CA ALA A 121 4.03 1.57 3.93
C ALA A 121 5.48 1.36 4.45
N PRO A 122 5.73 0.36 5.32
CA PRO A 122 7.07 0.10 5.86
C PRO A 122 8.16 -0.11 4.82
N GLU A 123 7.83 -0.70 3.68
CA GLU A 123 8.74 -0.90 2.55
C GLU A 123 8.89 0.33 1.65
N GLY A 124 8.13 1.40 1.93
CA GLY A 124 8.21 2.68 1.22
C GLY A 124 7.12 2.93 0.18
N THR A 125 6.30 1.94 -0.16
CA THR A 125 5.17 2.14 -1.10
C THR A 125 4.31 3.31 -0.64
N GLU A 126 4.08 4.29 -1.51
CA GLU A 126 3.12 5.37 -1.24
C GLU A 126 1.69 4.90 -1.51
N ILE A 127 0.82 5.15 -0.56
CA ILE A 127 -0.61 4.91 -0.66
C ILE A 127 -1.33 6.26 -0.57
N GLU A 128 -2.08 6.59 -1.61
CA GLU A 128 -2.95 7.75 -1.65
C GLU A 128 -4.37 7.34 -1.25
N ILE A 129 -5.01 8.12 -0.40
CA ILE A 129 -6.42 7.96 -0.03
C ILE A 129 -7.12 9.26 -0.44
N ARG A 130 -8.18 9.14 -1.25
CA ARG A 130 -8.90 10.30 -1.78
C ARG A 130 -10.42 10.08 -1.78
N ASP A 131 -11.18 11.16 -1.76
CA ASP A 131 -12.64 11.14 -1.75
C ASP A 131 -13.29 11.60 -3.07
N MET A 132 -12.50 11.73 -4.12
CA MET A 132 -12.99 12.18 -5.42
C MET A 132 -12.37 11.37 -6.56
N LEU A 133 -13.17 11.05 -7.56
CA LEU A 133 -12.71 10.27 -8.72
C LEU A 133 -11.72 11.05 -9.58
N ILE A 134 -12.07 12.24 -9.98
CA ILE A 134 -11.22 13.22 -10.70
C ILE A 134 -11.84 14.60 -10.56
#